data_4f35686f0af765a3cfb8d9400418eb62
#
_entry.id   4f35686f0af765a3cfb8d9400418eb62
#
_cell.length_a   1.000
_cell.length_b   1.000
_cell.length_c   1.000
_cell.angle_alpha   90.00
_cell.angle_beta   90.00
_cell.angle_gamma   90.00
#
_symmetry.space_group_name_H-M   'P 1'
#
loop_
_entity.id
_entity.type
_entity.pdbx_description
1 polymer ?
#
loop_
_entity_poly.entity_id
_entity_poly.type
_entity_poly.pdbx_seq_one_letter_code
_entity_poly.pdbx_strand_id
1 'polypeptide(L)'
;MPFPRNFGILNPSFVKASIGGRWLMKTKYFIVIFAVILALCLGLSLLFLIPRGDASAVEIWSDGVLIDTWSLAVNQSITVAYGDGYNVVTVKGGKVAVTEATCPDHYCMKRGYCDGGADIVCLPNRLVLKFIGEQEVDFVVG
;
A
#
# COMPACT_ATOMS: atom_id res chain seq x y z
N MET A 1 54.58 24.59 56.09
CA MET A 1 53.17 24.97 56.07
C MET A 1 52.36 23.72 55.68
N PRO A 2 51.60 23.11 56.61
CA PRO A 2 50.85 21.90 56.32
C PRO A 2 49.40 22.23 55.80
N PHE A 3 48.98 21.61 54.72
CA PHE A 3 47.65 21.71 54.20
C PHE A 3 46.66 20.91 55.11
N PRO A 4 45.46 21.44 55.42
CA PRO A 4 44.46 20.70 56.15
C PRO A 4 43.69 19.79 55.20
N ARG A 5 43.77 18.45 55.39
CA ARG A 5 42.87 17.46 54.82
C ARG A 5 41.55 17.46 55.62
N ASN A 6 40.52 18.09 55.11
CA ASN A 6 39.14 17.78 55.52
C ASN A 6 38.35 17.41 54.31
N PHE A 7 38.43 16.14 53.99
CA PHE A 7 37.47 15.49 53.10
C PHE A 7 36.25 15.13 53.95
N GLY A 8 35.23 15.99 53.89
CA GLY A 8 33.94 15.72 54.51
C GLY A 8 33.33 14.51 53.85
N ILE A 9 33.18 13.43 54.61
CA ILE A 9 32.48 12.20 54.26
C ILE A 9 31.03 12.60 54.04
N LEU A 10 30.59 12.67 52.78
CA LEU A 10 29.19 12.80 52.39
C LEU A 10 28.45 11.54 52.84
N ASN A 11 27.60 11.71 53.83
CA ASN A 11 26.76 10.70 54.43
C ASN A 11 25.84 10.09 53.34
N PRO A 12 25.95 8.79 53.02
CA PRO A 12 25.20 8.14 51.92
C PRO A 12 23.69 7.99 52.20
N SER A 13 23.22 8.34 53.38
CA SER A 13 21.81 8.23 53.75
C SER A 13 20.94 9.38 53.26
N PHE A 14 21.50 10.50 52.76
CA PHE A 14 20.68 11.65 52.30
C PHE A 14 20.31 11.58 50.82
N VAL A 15 20.90 10.69 50.03
CA VAL A 15 20.66 10.61 48.58
C VAL A 15 19.51 9.68 48.22
N LYS A 16 19.04 8.85 49.17
CA LYS A 16 18.04 7.80 48.87
C LYS A 16 16.57 8.20 48.98
N ALA A 17 16.23 9.39 49.47
CA ALA A 17 14.86 9.74 49.83
C ALA A 17 14.08 10.59 48.80
N SER A 18 14.71 11.07 47.71
CA SER A 18 14.04 12.03 46.81
C SER A 18 13.82 11.59 45.37
N ILE A 19 14.24 10.38 44.97
CA ILE A 19 14.18 9.97 43.54
C ILE A 19 13.00 9.02 43.22
N GLY A 20 12.37 8.42 44.26
CA GLY A 20 11.41 7.33 44.06
C GLY A 20 9.98 7.70 43.61
N GLY A 21 9.47 8.87 43.97
CA GLY A 21 8.05 9.16 43.83
C GLY A 21 7.64 9.92 42.57
N ARG A 22 8.50 10.77 42.06
CA ARG A 22 8.15 11.67 40.94
C ARG A 22 8.45 11.08 39.57
N TRP A 23 9.37 10.14 39.48
CA TRP A 23 9.71 9.42 38.26
C TRP A 23 8.66 8.34 37.91
N LEU A 24 8.11 7.66 38.90
CA LEU A 24 7.10 6.62 38.68
C LEU A 24 5.80 7.15 38.09
N MET A 25 5.37 8.37 38.50
CA MET A 25 4.18 8.98 37.89
C MET A 25 4.43 9.41 36.44
N LYS A 26 5.59 9.99 36.14
CA LYS A 26 5.95 10.36 34.77
C LYS A 26 6.11 9.12 33.87
N THR A 27 6.69 8.05 34.36
CA THR A 27 6.86 6.79 33.61
C THR A 27 5.53 6.16 33.24
N LYS A 28 4.53 6.17 34.13
CA LYS A 28 3.18 5.68 33.86
C LYS A 28 2.50 6.46 32.72
N TYR A 29 2.62 7.80 32.73
CA TYR A 29 2.10 8.63 31.64
C TYR A 29 2.82 8.35 30.31
N PHE A 30 4.14 8.18 30.32
CA PHE A 30 4.89 7.83 29.12
C PHE A 30 4.47 6.46 28.55
N ILE A 31 4.24 5.46 29.40
CA ILE A 31 3.77 4.14 28.97
C ILE A 31 2.37 4.24 28.36
N VAL A 32 1.46 5.01 28.98
CA VAL A 32 0.11 5.21 28.44
C VAL A 32 0.13 5.93 27.10
N ILE A 33 0.89 7.02 26.99
CA ILE A 33 1.03 7.77 25.72
C ILE A 33 1.63 6.88 24.63
N PHE A 34 2.66 6.11 24.96
CA PHE A 34 3.30 5.19 24.00
C PHE A 34 2.31 4.10 23.55
N ALA A 35 1.54 3.53 24.46
CA ALA A 35 0.51 2.54 24.14
C ALA A 35 -0.58 3.12 23.24
N VAL A 36 -1.01 4.35 23.46
CA VAL A 36 -2.01 5.04 22.63
C VAL A 36 -1.46 5.30 21.23
N ILE A 37 -0.21 5.78 21.12
CA ILE A 37 0.44 6.01 19.82
C ILE A 37 0.58 4.69 19.06
N LEU A 38 0.99 3.62 19.73
CA LEU A 38 1.15 2.31 19.12
C LEU A 38 -0.19 1.72 18.65
N ALA A 39 -1.25 1.89 19.43
CA ALA A 39 -2.61 1.50 19.05
C ALA A 39 -3.12 2.31 17.84
N LEU A 40 -2.86 3.63 17.81
CA LEU A 40 -3.18 4.48 16.64
C LEU A 40 -2.42 4.07 15.38
N CYS A 41 -1.12 3.80 15.50
CA CYS A 41 -0.31 3.33 14.38
C CYS A 41 -0.79 1.99 13.83
N LEU A 42 -1.14 1.04 14.71
CA LEU A 42 -1.70 -0.26 14.33
C LEU A 42 -3.07 -0.09 13.66
N GLY A 43 -3.94 0.77 14.20
CA GLY A 43 -5.25 1.07 13.63
C GLY A 43 -5.15 1.68 12.23
N LEU A 44 -4.28 2.67 12.05
CA LEU A 44 -4.00 3.27 10.73
C LEU A 44 -3.39 2.25 9.76
N SER A 45 -2.48 1.39 10.23
CA SER A 45 -1.90 0.34 9.40
C SER A 45 -2.95 -0.65 8.90
N LEU A 46 -3.91 -1.04 9.76
CA LEU A 46 -5.01 -1.92 9.37
C LEU A 46 -5.93 -1.27 8.34
N LEU A 47 -6.17 0.05 8.42
CA LEU A 47 -6.93 0.79 7.41
C LEU A 47 -6.24 0.77 6.02
N PHE A 48 -4.91 0.76 5.99
CA PHE A 48 -4.16 0.63 4.74
C PHE A 48 -4.15 -0.81 4.17
N LEU A 49 -4.39 -1.81 5.01
CA LEU A 49 -4.50 -3.21 4.58
C LEU A 49 -5.90 -3.60 4.11
N ILE A 50 -6.92 -2.74 4.31
CA ILE A 50 -8.26 -2.98 3.74
C ILE A 50 -8.08 -2.97 2.23
N PRO A 51 -8.37 -4.09 1.51
CA PRO A 51 -8.30 -4.11 0.06
C PRO A 51 -9.22 -3.01 -0.46
N ARG A 52 -8.66 -2.11 -1.26
CA ARG A 52 -9.45 -1.13 -2.00
C ARG A 52 -10.38 -1.93 -2.90
N GLY A 53 -11.66 -1.59 -2.86
CA GLY A 53 -12.75 -2.35 -3.43
C GLY A 53 -12.45 -2.95 -4.80
N ASP A 54 -13.04 -4.12 -5.03
CA ASP A 54 -12.97 -4.83 -6.28
C ASP A 54 -13.40 -3.90 -7.41
N ALA A 55 -12.63 -3.83 -8.49
CA ALA A 55 -13.03 -3.07 -9.66
C ALA A 55 -14.30 -3.68 -10.24
N SER A 56 -15.25 -2.86 -10.65
CA SER A 56 -16.46 -3.30 -11.32
C SER A 56 -16.25 -3.46 -12.82
N ALA A 57 -15.29 -2.73 -13.38
CA ALA A 57 -15.00 -2.70 -14.80
C ALA A 57 -13.50 -2.53 -15.08
N VAL A 58 -13.10 -2.81 -16.31
CA VAL A 58 -11.76 -2.60 -16.84
C VAL A 58 -11.82 -1.90 -18.19
N GLU A 59 -11.04 -0.85 -18.34
CA GLU A 59 -10.81 -0.20 -19.63
C GLU A 59 -9.60 -0.82 -20.32
N ILE A 60 -9.76 -1.10 -21.59
CA ILE A 60 -8.73 -1.67 -22.46
C ILE A 60 -8.21 -0.56 -23.37
N TRP A 61 -6.99 -0.15 -23.14
CA TRP A 61 -6.32 0.90 -23.93
C TRP A 61 -5.21 0.30 -24.78
N SER A 62 -5.14 0.71 -26.04
CA SER A 62 -4.04 0.37 -26.94
C SER A 62 -3.50 1.64 -27.59
N ASP A 63 -2.18 1.85 -27.51
CA ASP A 63 -1.48 3.03 -28.03
C ASP A 63 -2.11 4.37 -27.57
N GLY A 64 -2.60 4.42 -26.34
CA GLY A 64 -3.25 5.61 -25.78
C GLY A 64 -4.71 5.84 -26.24
N VAL A 65 -5.27 4.90 -27.01
CA VAL A 65 -6.67 4.94 -27.43
C VAL A 65 -7.47 3.93 -26.66
N LEU A 66 -8.63 4.34 -26.12
CA LEU A 66 -9.59 3.43 -25.49
C LEU A 66 -10.22 2.53 -26.56
N ILE A 67 -9.98 1.24 -26.45
CA ILE A 67 -10.55 0.22 -27.36
C ILE A 67 -11.92 -0.20 -26.90
N ASP A 68 -12.05 -0.54 -25.60
CA ASP A 68 -13.30 -1.01 -25.02
C ASP A 68 -13.31 -0.86 -23.49
N THR A 69 -14.50 -0.90 -22.89
CA THR A 69 -14.71 -0.91 -21.45
C THR A 69 -15.55 -2.12 -21.09
N TRP A 70 -14.99 -3.00 -20.28
CA TRP A 70 -15.61 -4.28 -19.95
C TRP A 70 -16.00 -4.38 -18.49
N SER A 71 -17.22 -4.84 -18.24
CA SER A 71 -17.61 -5.28 -16.91
C SER A 71 -16.91 -6.60 -16.57
N LEU A 72 -16.33 -6.66 -15.38
CA LEU A 72 -15.69 -7.88 -14.87
C LEU A 72 -16.70 -9.00 -14.58
N ALA A 73 -17.99 -8.67 -14.48
CA ALA A 73 -19.05 -9.68 -14.26
C ALA A 73 -19.29 -10.59 -15.47
N VAL A 74 -18.86 -10.20 -16.67
CA VAL A 74 -19.11 -10.94 -17.92
C VAL A 74 -17.82 -11.61 -18.40
N ASN A 75 -17.84 -12.93 -18.53
CA ASN A 75 -16.70 -13.67 -19.08
C ASN A 75 -16.57 -13.40 -20.58
N GLN A 76 -15.43 -12.89 -21.00
CA GLN A 76 -15.16 -12.55 -22.39
C GLN A 76 -13.66 -12.49 -22.67
N SER A 77 -13.27 -12.50 -23.95
CA SER A 77 -11.87 -12.44 -24.36
C SER A 77 -11.75 -11.69 -25.68
N ILE A 78 -10.66 -10.89 -25.79
CA ILE A 78 -10.32 -10.16 -27.02
C ILE A 78 -8.83 -10.25 -27.28
N THR A 79 -8.47 -10.26 -28.55
CA THR A 79 -7.09 -10.08 -29.00
C THR A 79 -6.87 -8.63 -29.40
N VAL A 80 -5.96 -7.96 -28.73
CA VAL A 80 -5.53 -6.59 -29.04
C VAL A 80 -4.17 -6.65 -29.73
N ALA A 81 -4.14 -6.28 -30.99
CA ALA A 81 -2.91 -6.27 -31.79
C ALA A 81 -2.32 -4.85 -31.86
N TYR A 82 -0.99 -4.77 -31.84
CA TYR A 82 -0.23 -3.53 -32.06
C TYR A 82 1.06 -3.85 -32.83
N GLY A 83 1.21 -3.29 -34.03
CA GLY A 83 2.32 -3.63 -34.93
C GLY A 83 2.35 -5.14 -35.24
N ASP A 84 3.50 -5.76 -35.02
CA ASP A 84 3.66 -7.22 -35.19
C ASP A 84 3.35 -8.01 -33.90
N GLY A 85 2.95 -7.32 -32.82
CA GLY A 85 2.65 -7.91 -31.53
C GLY A 85 1.15 -7.97 -31.22
N TYR A 86 0.78 -8.86 -30.29
CA TYR A 86 -0.58 -8.93 -29.78
C TYR A 86 -0.62 -9.32 -28.30
N ASN A 87 -1.75 -9.05 -27.68
CA ASN A 87 -2.10 -9.51 -26.34
C ASN A 87 -3.52 -10.07 -26.36
N VAL A 88 -3.74 -11.19 -25.68
CA VAL A 88 -5.08 -11.72 -25.42
C VAL A 88 -5.49 -11.31 -24.01
N VAL A 89 -6.53 -10.50 -23.92
CA VAL A 89 -7.13 -10.06 -22.66
C VAL A 89 -8.35 -10.96 -22.39
N THR A 90 -8.42 -11.55 -21.22
CA THR A 90 -9.50 -12.46 -20.83
C THR A 90 -10.07 -12.05 -19.48
N VAL A 91 -11.40 -11.91 -19.43
CA VAL A 91 -12.18 -11.77 -18.18
C VAL A 91 -12.80 -13.12 -17.84
N LYS A 92 -12.56 -13.59 -16.62
CA LYS A 92 -13.12 -14.83 -16.10
C LYS A 92 -13.35 -14.76 -14.59
N GLY A 93 -14.59 -15.06 -14.17
CA GLY A 93 -14.95 -15.16 -12.76
C GLY A 93 -14.72 -13.85 -11.98
N GLY A 94 -15.06 -12.71 -12.57
CA GLY A 94 -14.87 -11.39 -11.94
C GLY A 94 -13.44 -10.84 -11.98
N LYS A 95 -12.54 -11.46 -12.74
CA LYS A 95 -11.13 -11.12 -12.81
C LYS A 95 -10.66 -11.00 -14.25
N VAL A 96 -9.71 -10.11 -14.49
CA VAL A 96 -9.08 -9.93 -15.80
C VAL A 96 -7.61 -10.35 -15.76
N ALA A 97 -7.14 -10.91 -16.87
CA ALA A 97 -5.73 -11.23 -17.08
C ALA A 97 -5.34 -11.01 -18.54
N VAL A 98 -4.06 -10.82 -18.80
CA VAL A 98 -3.46 -11.04 -20.11
C VAL A 98 -3.05 -12.51 -20.17
N THR A 99 -3.75 -13.30 -20.97
CA THR A 99 -3.55 -14.76 -21.05
C THR A 99 -2.50 -15.17 -22.08
N GLU A 100 -2.34 -14.36 -23.13
CA GLU A 100 -1.29 -14.52 -24.15
C GLU A 100 -0.70 -13.18 -24.51
N ALA A 101 0.58 -13.15 -24.83
CA ALA A 101 1.28 -11.96 -25.30
C ALA A 101 2.53 -12.33 -26.09
N THR A 102 2.84 -11.55 -27.12
CA THR A 102 4.07 -11.69 -27.90
C THR A 102 5.24 -10.87 -27.32
N CYS A 103 5.01 -10.12 -26.23
CA CYS A 103 6.07 -9.33 -25.60
C CYS A 103 7.16 -10.24 -24.99
N PRO A 104 8.45 -9.91 -25.13
CA PRO A 104 9.56 -10.79 -24.75
C PRO A 104 9.62 -11.09 -23.24
N ASP A 105 9.22 -10.13 -22.40
CA ASP A 105 9.35 -10.24 -20.94
C ASP A 105 8.17 -10.91 -20.26
N HIS A 106 7.01 -10.97 -20.89
CA HIS A 106 5.76 -11.55 -20.41
C HIS A 106 5.30 -11.01 -19.03
N TYR A 107 5.72 -9.79 -18.63
CA TYR A 107 5.35 -9.21 -17.35
C TYR A 107 3.84 -8.98 -17.22
N CYS A 108 3.16 -8.62 -18.30
CA CYS A 108 1.72 -8.47 -18.34
C CYS A 108 0.98 -9.78 -18.01
N MET A 109 1.53 -10.94 -18.39
CA MET A 109 0.98 -12.25 -18.09
C MET A 109 1.30 -12.74 -16.68
N LYS A 110 2.50 -12.39 -16.16
CA LYS A 110 2.98 -12.83 -14.83
C LYS A 110 2.09 -12.36 -13.69
N ARG A 111 1.32 -11.30 -13.89
CA ARG A 111 0.39 -10.81 -12.89
C ARG A 111 -0.79 -11.76 -12.68
N GLY A 112 -1.18 -12.54 -13.69
CA GLY A 112 -2.30 -13.46 -13.63
C GLY A 112 -3.66 -12.74 -13.53
N TYR A 113 -4.69 -13.47 -13.10
CA TYR A 113 -6.04 -12.95 -12.92
C TYR A 113 -6.15 -12.05 -11.70
N CYS A 114 -6.59 -10.81 -11.89
CA CYS A 114 -6.81 -9.82 -10.83
C CYS A 114 -8.12 -9.05 -11.05
N ASP A 115 -8.69 -8.58 -9.95
CA ASP A 115 -9.97 -7.88 -9.86
C ASP A 115 -9.80 -6.41 -9.45
N GLY A 116 -8.57 -5.92 -9.42
CA GLY A 116 -8.25 -4.54 -9.06
C GLY A 116 -6.79 -4.33 -8.72
N GLY A 117 -6.49 -3.20 -8.10
CA GLY A 117 -5.16 -2.78 -7.73
C GLY A 117 -4.47 -1.99 -8.84
N ALA A 118 -3.16 -2.18 -9.03
CA ALA A 118 -2.43 -1.46 -10.06
C ALA A 118 -2.80 -1.93 -11.48
N ASP A 119 -2.75 -1.06 -12.46
CA ASP A 119 -3.03 -1.37 -13.86
C ASP A 119 -2.10 -2.45 -14.42
N ILE A 120 -2.59 -3.24 -15.40
CA ILE A 120 -1.75 -4.18 -16.14
C ILE A 120 -1.22 -3.46 -17.38
N VAL A 121 0.09 -3.35 -17.50
CA VAL A 121 0.73 -2.64 -18.60
C VAL A 121 1.65 -3.58 -19.39
N CYS A 122 1.50 -3.58 -20.72
CA CYS A 122 2.41 -4.21 -21.64
C CYS A 122 3.04 -3.13 -22.53
N LEU A 123 4.24 -2.67 -22.17
CA LEU A 123 4.94 -1.59 -22.88
C LEU A 123 5.28 -1.94 -24.33
N PRO A 124 5.80 -3.14 -24.67
CA PRO A 124 6.13 -3.49 -26.05
C PRO A 124 4.92 -3.45 -26.98
N ASN A 125 3.77 -3.90 -26.51
CA ASN A 125 2.53 -3.95 -27.28
C ASN A 125 1.58 -2.78 -26.98
N ARG A 126 2.04 -1.77 -26.25
CA ARG A 126 1.30 -0.56 -25.85
C ARG A 126 -0.11 -0.81 -25.30
N LEU A 127 -0.29 -1.95 -24.62
CA LEU A 127 -1.54 -2.29 -23.95
C LEU A 127 -1.54 -1.80 -22.51
N VAL A 128 -2.65 -1.18 -22.10
CA VAL A 128 -2.92 -0.83 -20.71
C VAL A 128 -4.33 -1.30 -20.34
N LEU A 129 -4.44 -2.07 -19.28
CA LEU A 129 -5.71 -2.44 -18.67
C LEU A 129 -5.86 -1.62 -17.39
N LYS A 130 -6.78 -0.66 -17.41
CA LYS A 130 -7.04 0.24 -16.28
C LYS A 130 -8.28 -0.23 -15.53
N PHE A 131 -8.15 -0.43 -14.22
CA PHE A 131 -9.28 -0.84 -13.38
C PHE A 131 -10.13 0.36 -12.98
N ILE A 132 -11.45 0.26 -13.18
CA ILE A 132 -12.44 1.24 -12.74
C ILE A 132 -13.16 0.67 -11.53
N GLY A 133 -12.99 1.29 -10.35
CA GLY A 133 -13.79 1.01 -9.16
C GLY A 133 -15.02 1.92 -9.12
N GLU A 134 -16.01 1.57 -8.30
CA GLU A 134 -17.22 2.40 -8.09
C GLU A 134 -16.94 3.80 -7.53
N GLN A 135 -15.70 4.15 -7.21
CA GLN A 135 -15.30 5.42 -6.57
C GLN A 135 -14.47 6.36 -7.46
N GLU A 136 -14.19 6.03 -8.70
CA GLU A 136 -13.70 7.04 -9.65
C GLU A 136 -14.88 7.87 -10.19
N VAL A 137 -15.42 8.72 -9.33
CA VAL A 137 -16.21 9.85 -9.79
C VAL A 137 -15.21 10.81 -10.42
N ASP A 138 -15.09 10.73 -11.74
CA ASP A 138 -14.32 11.65 -12.54
C ASP A 138 -14.91 13.06 -12.32
N PHE A 139 -14.26 13.87 -11.50
CA PHE A 139 -14.54 15.28 -11.42
C PHE A 139 -14.01 15.91 -12.72
N VAL A 140 -14.80 15.81 -13.76
CA VAL A 140 -14.64 16.66 -14.95
C VAL A 140 -14.96 18.08 -14.50
N VAL A 141 -13.91 18.82 -14.13
CA VAL A 141 -14.00 20.27 -14.00
C VAL A 141 -14.07 20.81 -15.42
N GLY A 142 -15.27 21.20 -15.84
CA GLY A 142 -15.51 21.95 -17.05
C GLY A 142 -15.00 23.38 -16.93
#